data_9cf47fac0efedb2641eefd288a2b54e8
#
_entry.id   9cf47fac0efedb2641eefd288a2b54e8
#
_cell.length_a   1.000
_cell.length_b   1.000
_cell.length_c   1.000
_cell.angle_alpha   90.00
_cell.angle_beta   90.00
_cell.angle_gamma   90.00
#
_symmetry.space_group_name_H-M   'P 1'
#
loop_
_entity.id
_entity.type
_entity.pdbx_description
1 polymer ?
#
loop_
_entity_poly.entity_id
_entity_poly.type
_entity_poly.pdbx_seq_one_letter_code
_entity_poly.pdbx_strand_id
1 'polypeptide(L)'
;MMKKFLLLLILTYNFATAQMPNISNVWLNQSKPYVGTIGNGNETIKLKIEISEQNKKNDQQYFISGYTVVDKNTTKYEGKMTITKYKDGKKKGVVYGDYELSEEIKGKHSGVFTGKFIYTFQWNKKTQKIENPYIQLIGNWKSYDGTLDFKTNLKNQ
;
A
#
# COMPACT_ATOMS: atom_id res chain seq x y z
N MET A 1 -18.52 -9.70 -48.57
CA MET A 1 -18.52 -8.65 -47.50
C MET A 1 -18.59 -9.17 -46.08
N MET A 2 -19.34 -10.21 -45.75
CA MET A 2 -19.48 -10.75 -44.40
C MET A 2 -18.17 -11.28 -43.76
N LYS A 3 -17.27 -11.92 -44.53
CA LYS A 3 -16.01 -12.47 -43.98
C LYS A 3 -15.02 -11.41 -43.48
N LYS A 4 -15.02 -10.20 -44.08
CA LYS A 4 -14.16 -9.08 -43.65
C LYS A 4 -14.67 -8.39 -42.37
N PHE A 5 -16.01 -8.41 -42.17
CA PHE A 5 -16.62 -7.84 -40.98
C PHE A 5 -16.37 -8.71 -39.74
N LEU A 6 -16.37 -10.04 -39.91
CA LEU A 6 -16.07 -10.99 -38.84
C LEU A 6 -14.62 -10.88 -38.35
N LEU A 7 -13.67 -10.61 -39.26
CA LEU A 7 -12.27 -10.43 -38.93
C LEU A 7 -12.03 -9.14 -38.13
N LEU A 8 -12.77 -8.08 -38.42
CA LEU A 8 -12.72 -6.81 -37.69
C LEU A 8 -13.26 -6.97 -36.25
N LEU A 9 -14.30 -7.78 -36.05
CA LEU A 9 -14.87 -8.05 -34.74
C LEU A 9 -13.93 -8.84 -33.83
N ILE A 10 -13.13 -9.74 -34.40
CA ILE A 10 -12.13 -10.54 -33.67
C ILE A 10 -10.94 -9.66 -33.23
N LEU A 11 -10.57 -8.66 -34.02
CA LEU A 11 -9.49 -7.72 -33.68
C LEU A 11 -9.86 -6.76 -32.52
N THR A 12 -11.14 -6.46 -32.32
CA THR A 12 -11.57 -5.58 -31.22
C THR A 12 -11.64 -6.28 -29.87
N TYR A 13 -11.67 -7.61 -29.81
CA TYR A 13 -11.70 -8.38 -28.56
C TYR A 13 -10.34 -8.48 -27.85
N ASN A 14 -9.23 -8.05 -28.48
CA ASN A 14 -7.90 -8.18 -27.91
C ASN A 14 -7.44 -6.99 -27.05
N PHE A 15 -8.27 -5.97 -26.84
CA PHE A 15 -7.95 -4.81 -25.99
C PHE A 15 -8.59 -4.87 -24.61
N ALA A 16 -9.01 -6.03 -24.12
CA ALA A 16 -9.31 -6.20 -22.72
C ALA A 16 -7.97 -6.16 -21.95
N THR A 17 -7.49 -4.97 -21.63
CA THR A 17 -6.42 -4.80 -20.65
C THR A 17 -6.92 -5.42 -19.35
N ALA A 18 -6.30 -6.51 -18.92
CA ALA A 18 -6.62 -7.14 -17.65
C ALA A 18 -6.32 -6.14 -16.54
N GLN A 19 -7.36 -5.49 -16.04
CA GLN A 19 -7.26 -4.55 -14.94
C GLN A 19 -6.87 -5.31 -13.67
N MET A 20 -5.95 -4.76 -12.90
CA MET A 20 -5.57 -5.35 -11.62
C MET A 20 -6.77 -5.31 -10.65
N PRO A 21 -7.07 -6.42 -9.95
CA PRO A 21 -8.17 -6.44 -9.00
C PRO A 21 -7.95 -5.40 -7.90
N ASN A 22 -9.04 -4.74 -7.48
CA ASN A 22 -8.99 -3.78 -6.39
C ASN A 22 -8.75 -4.48 -5.05
N ILE A 23 -7.63 -4.18 -4.43
CA ILE A 23 -7.23 -4.70 -3.12
C ILE A 23 -7.20 -3.62 -2.02
N SER A 24 -7.96 -2.53 -2.17
CA SER A 24 -8.03 -1.44 -1.18
C SER A 24 -8.25 -1.94 0.25
N ASN A 25 -9.11 -2.94 0.43
CA ASN A 25 -9.40 -3.51 1.75
C ASN A 25 -8.19 -4.16 2.42
N VAL A 26 -7.20 -4.61 1.65
CA VAL A 26 -5.97 -5.20 2.20
C VAL A 26 -5.20 -4.15 2.99
N TRP A 27 -5.11 -2.94 2.46
CA TRP A 27 -4.36 -1.84 3.09
C TRP A 27 -4.99 -1.37 4.39
N LEU A 28 -6.31 -1.51 4.56
CA LEU A 28 -7.04 -1.17 5.79
C LEU A 28 -6.70 -2.08 6.97
N ASN A 29 -6.02 -3.20 6.73
CA ASN A 29 -5.55 -4.15 7.75
C ASN A 29 -6.64 -4.50 8.78
N GLN A 30 -7.85 -4.83 8.33
CA GLN A 30 -9.01 -5.14 9.18
C GLN A 30 -9.28 -4.06 10.26
N SER A 31 -9.06 -2.81 9.92
CA SER A 31 -9.16 -1.68 10.85
C SER A 31 -8.17 -1.68 12.02
N LYS A 32 -7.09 -2.47 11.94
CA LYS A 32 -6.00 -2.45 12.92
C LYS A 32 -4.85 -1.55 12.43
N PRO A 33 -4.10 -0.91 13.35
CA PRO A 33 -2.91 -0.17 12.95
C PRO A 33 -1.77 -1.12 12.54
N TYR A 34 -0.89 -0.61 11.69
CA TYR A 34 0.46 -1.15 11.54
C TYR A 34 1.29 -0.68 12.73
N VAL A 35 2.08 -1.55 13.31
CA VAL A 35 2.87 -1.26 14.51
C VAL A 35 4.34 -1.53 14.23
N GLY A 36 5.19 -0.68 14.75
CA GLY A 36 6.64 -0.84 14.58
C GLY A 36 7.44 0.21 15.32
N THR A 37 8.59 0.53 14.75
CA THR A 37 9.55 1.45 15.36
C THR A 37 9.88 2.62 14.43
N ILE A 38 10.22 3.75 15.02
CA ILE A 38 10.73 4.94 14.37
C ILE A 38 11.99 5.42 15.10
N GLY A 39 13.02 5.83 14.33
CA GLY A 39 14.25 6.36 14.87
C GLY A 39 15.21 5.31 15.42
N ASN A 40 16.26 5.80 16.05
CA ASN A 40 17.33 4.97 16.60
C ASN A 40 17.05 4.49 18.03
N GLY A 41 16.05 5.08 18.68
CA GLY A 41 15.68 4.81 20.08
C GLY A 41 14.63 3.73 20.26
N ASN A 42 14.21 3.07 19.18
CA ASN A 42 13.11 2.08 19.21
C ASN A 42 11.76 2.66 19.71
N GLU A 43 11.51 3.93 19.46
CA GLU A 43 10.21 4.52 19.76
C GLU A 43 9.12 3.80 18.98
N THR A 44 8.04 3.47 19.67
CA THR A 44 6.91 2.78 19.04
C THR A 44 6.10 3.75 18.20
N ILE A 45 5.86 3.37 16.96
CA ILE A 45 4.93 4.07 16.07
C ILE A 45 3.75 3.14 15.71
N LYS A 46 2.56 3.71 15.69
CA LYS A 46 1.35 3.10 15.12
C LYS A 46 0.92 3.92 13.92
N LEU A 47 0.71 3.27 12.79
CA LEU A 47 0.21 3.89 11.57
C LEU A 47 -1.13 3.25 11.22
N LYS A 48 -2.19 4.04 11.24
CA LYS A 48 -3.56 3.61 10.91
C LYS A 48 -3.94 4.12 9.53
N ILE A 49 -4.32 3.23 8.64
CA ILE A 49 -4.97 3.57 7.37
C ILE A 49 -6.49 3.52 7.61
N GLU A 50 -7.18 4.62 7.35
CA GLU A 50 -8.63 4.74 7.50
C GLU A 50 -9.34 4.70 6.16
N ILE A 51 -8.73 5.27 5.12
CA ILE A 51 -9.27 5.32 3.76
C ILE A 51 -8.23 4.74 2.81
N SER A 52 -8.68 3.91 1.89
CA SER A 52 -7.89 3.38 0.80
C SER A 52 -8.73 3.27 -0.45
N GLU A 53 -8.33 3.95 -1.52
CA GLU A 53 -9.04 4.00 -2.80
C GLU A 53 -8.10 3.72 -3.96
N GLN A 54 -8.46 2.75 -4.82
CA GLN A 54 -7.69 2.48 -6.03
C GLN A 54 -7.83 3.64 -7.02
N ASN A 55 -6.70 4.08 -7.58
CA ASN A 55 -6.68 5.12 -8.58
C ASN A 55 -7.31 4.61 -9.89
N LYS A 56 -8.37 5.29 -10.35
CA LYS A 56 -9.12 4.91 -11.57
C LYS A 56 -8.28 4.99 -12.86
N LYS A 57 -7.18 5.77 -12.85
CA LYS A 57 -6.28 5.94 -14.01
C LYS A 57 -5.05 5.03 -13.95
N ASN A 58 -4.74 4.49 -12.77
CA ASN A 58 -3.61 3.59 -12.55
C ASN A 58 -4.00 2.57 -11.48
N ASP A 59 -4.40 1.39 -11.89
CA ASP A 59 -4.90 0.32 -11.03
C ASP A 59 -3.85 -0.25 -10.07
N GLN A 60 -2.57 0.07 -10.27
CA GLN A 60 -1.49 -0.27 -9.36
C GLN A 60 -1.34 0.72 -8.19
N GLN A 61 -1.98 1.88 -8.25
CA GLN A 61 -1.85 2.94 -7.27
C GLN A 61 -3.09 3.05 -6.38
N TYR A 62 -2.86 3.26 -5.09
CA TYR A 62 -3.88 3.46 -4.07
C TYR A 62 -3.62 4.77 -3.34
N PHE A 63 -4.63 5.64 -3.30
CA PHE A 63 -4.64 6.80 -2.42
C PHE A 63 -5.06 6.35 -1.03
N ILE A 64 -4.30 6.75 -0.03
CA ILE A 64 -4.56 6.38 1.35
C ILE A 64 -4.50 7.59 2.27
N SER A 65 -5.30 7.57 3.31
CA SER A 65 -5.24 8.55 4.39
C SER A 65 -5.50 7.88 5.74
N GLY A 66 -5.06 8.55 6.80
CA GLY A 66 -5.20 8.07 8.14
C GLY A 66 -4.40 8.90 9.13
N TYR A 67 -3.85 8.26 10.15
CA TYR A 67 -3.04 8.94 11.16
C TYR A 67 -1.91 8.07 11.68
N THR A 68 -0.87 8.72 12.16
CA THR A 68 0.21 8.11 12.94
C THR A 68 0.07 8.47 14.40
N VAL A 69 0.56 7.60 15.28
CA VAL A 69 0.69 7.84 16.72
C VAL A 69 2.11 7.48 17.13
N VAL A 70 2.85 8.47 17.62
CA VAL A 70 4.15 8.32 18.26
C VAL A 70 4.04 8.89 19.67
N ASP A 71 4.30 8.08 20.67
CA ASP A 71 3.98 8.38 22.06
C ASP A 71 2.50 8.78 22.26
N LYS A 72 2.26 10.05 22.57
CA LYS A 72 0.93 10.64 22.73
C LYS A 72 0.52 11.55 21.56
N ASN A 73 1.40 11.71 20.57
CA ASN A 73 1.17 12.61 19.44
C ASN A 73 0.49 11.88 18.31
N THR A 74 -0.66 12.40 17.88
CA THR A 74 -1.40 11.92 16.72
C THR A 74 -1.29 12.93 15.60
N THR A 75 -0.86 12.46 14.41
CA THR A 75 -0.72 13.30 13.22
C THR A 75 -1.45 12.65 12.05
N LYS A 76 -2.31 13.39 11.38
CA LYS A 76 -2.98 12.93 10.15
C LYS A 76 -2.00 12.92 8.99
N TYR A 77 -2.22 12.01 8.05
CA TYR A 77 -1.47 11.96 6.81
C TYR A 77 -2.37 11.61 5.63
N GLU A 78 -1.88 11.97 4.45
CA GLU A 78 -2.40 11.54 3.15
C GLU A 78 -1.24 11.09 2.27
N GLY A 79 -1.52 10.19 1.33
CA GLY A 79 -0.48 9.74 0.43
C GLY A 79 -0.92 8.62 -0.50
N LYS A 80 0.06 7.86 -0.93
CA LYS A 80 -0.14 6.79 -1.92
C LYS A 80 0.71 5.56 -1.63
N MET A 81 0.16 4.42 -2.01
CA MET A 81 0.88 3.15 -2.16
C MET A 81 0.82 2.74 -3.63
N THR A 82 1.95 2.34 -4.21
CA THR A 82 2.03 1.94 -5.62
C THR A 82 2.64 0.56 -5.73
N ILE A 83 1.91 -0.38 -6.30
CA ILE A 83 2.41 -1.73 -6.57
C ILE A 83 3.38 -1.65 -7.74
N THR A 84 4.60 -2.14 -7.54
CA THR A 84 5.65 -2.17 -8.57
C THR A 84 5.90 -3.55 -9.14
N LYS A 85 5.56 -4.59 -8.37
CA LYS A 85 5.80 -5.98 -8.77
C LYS A 85 4.86 -6.95 -8.05
N TYR A 86 4.37 -7.92 -8.79
CA TYR A 86 3.66 -9.08 -8.27
C TYR A 86 4.41 -10.35 -8.64
N LYS A 87 4.52 -11.28 -7.70
CA LYS A 87 5.03 -12.64 -7.93
C LYS A 87 4.00 -13.63 -7.44
N ASP A 88 3.50 -14.45 -8.36
CA ASP A 88 2.67 -15.59 -8.01
C ASP A 88 3.56 -16.79 -7.72
N GLY A 89 3.44 -17.33 -6.52
CA GLY A 89 4.12 -18.55 -6.11
C GLY A 89 3.12 -19.69 -5.91
N LYS A 90 3.56 -20.93 -6.10
CA LYS A 90 2.71 -22.13 -5.92
C LYS A 90 1.99 -22.18 -4.57
N LYS A 91 2.56 -21.58 -3.53
CA LYS A 91 2.02 -21.58 -2.16
C LYS A 91 1.74 -20.16 -1.60
N LYS A 92 2.38 -19.13 -2.15
CA LYS A 92 2.37 -17.78 -1.56
C LYS A 92 2.48 -16.73 -2.65
N GLY A 93 1.51 -15.81 -2.68
CA GLY A 93 1.59 -14.60 -3.49
C GLY A 93 2.41 -13.53 -2.76
N VAL A 94 3.18 -12.75 -3.52
CA VAL A 94 3.99 -11.65 -2.99
C VAL A 94 3.80 -10.40 -3.85
N VAL A 95 3.43 -9.31 -3.21
CA VAL A 95 3.29 -7.97 -3.82
C VAL A 95 4.36 -7.07 -3.25
N TYR A 96 5.06 -6.35 -4.12
CA TYR A 96 6.05 -5.33 -3.76
C TYR A 96 5.58 -3.97 -4.24
N GLY A 97 5.96 -2.94 -3.53
CA GLY A 97 5.68 -1.58 -3.99
C GLY A 97 6.36 -0.53 -3.16
N ASP A 98 6.05 0.71 -3.51
CA ASP A 98 6.55 1.91 -2.86
C ASP A 98 5.40 2.64 -2.17
N TYR A 99 5.70 3.38 -1.11
CA TYR A 99 4.75 4.25 -0.43
C TYR A 99 5.34 5.62 -0.15
N GLU A 100 4.49 6.61 -0.16
CA GLU A 100 4.78 8.00 0.21
C GLU A 100 3.58 8.57 0.96
N LEU A 101 3.77 8.96 2.21
CA LEU A 101 2.74 9.48 3.09
C LEU A 101 3.19 10.81 3.67
N SER A 102 2.44 11.86 3.40
CA SER A 102 2.73 13.22 3.85
C SER A 102 1.86 13.57 5.05
N GLU A 103 2.48 13.90 6.17
CA GLU A 103 1.78 14.32 7.37
C GLU A 103 1.28 15.75 7.27
N GLU A 104 0.18 16.04 7.97
CA GLU A 104 -0.29 17.40 8.18
C GLU A 104 0.77 18.23 8.89
N ILE A 105 1.04 19.43 8.40
CA ILE A 105 2.08 20.30 8.97
C ILE A 105 1.64 20.82 10.34
N LYS A 106 2.27 20.33 11.39
CA LYS A 106 2.05 20.71 12.79
C LYS A 106 3.35 21.16 13.51
N GLY A 107 4.30 21.70 12.78
CA GLY A 107 5.59 22.16 13.30
C GLY A 107 6.76 21.24 12.90
N LYS A 108 7.82 21.25 13.71
CA LYS A 108 9.10 20.58 13.40
C LYS A 108 9.02 19.05 13.32
N HIS A 109 8.00 18.46 13.94
CA HIS A 109 7.81 17.00 13.99
C HIS A 109 6.74 16.53 13.00
N SER A 110 6.56 17.25 11.90
CA SER A 110 5.76 16.81 10.76
C SER A 110 6.65 16.54 9.56
N GLY A 111 6.37 15.50 8.82
CA GLY A 111 7.23 15.10 7.73
C GLY A 111 6.57 14.16 6.73
N VAL A 112 7.42 13.44 6.00
CA VAL A 112 7.01 12.51 4.97
C VAL A 112 7.60 11.13 5.25
N PHE A 113 6.76 10.13 5.24
CA PHE A 113 7.18 8.74 5.21
C PHE A 113 7.39 8.32 3.77
N THR A 114 8.52 7.74 3.46
CA THR A 114 8.80 7.13 2.15
C THR A 114 9.46 5.78 2.32
N GLY A 115 9.14 4.85 1.47
CA GLY A 115 9.77 3.53 1.54
C GLY A 115 9.14 2.50 0.64
N LYS A 116 9.40 1.25 0.99
CA LYS A 116 8.92 0.08 0.28
C LYS A 116 8.01 -0.75 1.15
N PHE A 117 7.03 -1.40 0.53
CA PHE A 117 6.21 -2.39 1.21
C PHE A 117 6.34 -3.76 0.57
N ILE A 118 6.11 -4.77 1.39
CA ILE A 118 5.94 -6.16 0.99
C ILE A 118 4.61 -6.63 1.56
N TYR A 119 3.75 -7.16 0.70
CA TYR A 119 2.53 -7.85 1.09
C TYR A 119 2.61 -9.29 0.64
N THR A 120 2.46 -10.23 1.57
CA THR A 120 2.45 -11.66 1.28
C THR A 120 1.15 -12.29 1.77
N PHE A 121 0.65 -13.26 1.03
CA PHE A 121 -0.60 -13.94 1.35
C PHE A 121 -0.62 -15.35 0.77
N GLN A 122 -1.49 -16.18 1.31
CA GLN A 122 -1.82 -17.50 0.79
C GLN A 122 -3.25 -17.48 0.25
N TRP A 123 -3.46 -18.05 -0.92
CA TRP A 123 -4.79 -18.21 -1.47
C TRP A 123 -5.31 -19.62 -1.18
N ASN A 124 -6.36 -19.73 -0.38
CA ASN A 124 -7.03 -21.00 -0.13
C ASN A 124 -8.08 -21.25 -1.22
N LYS A 125 -7.79 -22.21 -2.11
CA LYS A 125 -8.68 -22.58 -3.24
C LYS A 125 -10.01 -23.17 -2.79
N LYS A 126 -10.07 -23.82 -1.61
CA LYS A 126 -11.30 -24.45 -1.08
C LYS A 126 -12.25 -23.39 -0.53
N THR A 127 -11.73 -22.45 0.25
CA THR A 127 -12.53 -21.40 0.90
C THR A 127 -12.63 -20.14 0.06
N GLN A 128 -11.85 -20.01 -1.01
CA GLN A 128 -11.70 -18.80 -1.84
C GLN A 128 -11.38 -17.55 -1.00
N LYS A 129 -10.52 -17.71 -0.02
CA LYS A 129 -10.12 -16.62 0.88
C LYS A 129 -8.60 -16.47 0.94
N ILE A 130 -8.19 -15.26 1.23
CA ILE A 130 -6.81 -14.94 1.58
C ILE A 130 -6.57 -15.40 3.03
N GLU A 131 -5.47 -16.11 3.22
CA GLU A 131 -5.00 -16.57 4.51
C GLU A 131 -3.60 -16.02 4.79
N ASN A 132 -3.28 -15.84 6.07
CA ASN A 132 -1.98 -15.38 6.56
C ASN A 132 -1.48 -14.11 5.86
N PRO A 133 -2.31 -13.04 5.78
CA PRO A 133 -1.88 -11.79 5.20
C PRO A 133 -0.78 -11.16 6.07
N TYR A 134 0.37 -10.89 5.46
CA TYR A 134 1.47 -10.19 6.12
C TYR A 134 1.89 -8.99 5.29
N ILE A 135 1.90 -7.82 5.92
CA ILE A 135 2.29 -6.56 5.30
C ILE A 135 3.38 -5.92 6.14
N GLN A 136 4.46 -5.52 5.50
CA GLN A 136 5.55 -4.78 6.13
C GLN A 136 5.86 -3.53 5.32
N LEU A 137 6.02 -2.41 6.02
CA LEU A 137 6.41 -1.11 5.50
C LEU A 137 7.80 -0.78 6.05
N ILE A 138 8.80 -0.63 5.19
CA ILE A 138 10.17 -0.32 5.56
C ILE A 138 10.60 0.94 4.82
N GLY A 139 11.10 1.93 5.54
CA GLY A 139 11.53 3.18 4.94
C GLY A 139 12.06 4.18 5.93
N ASN A 140 11.87 5.44 5.59
CA ASN A 140 12.31 6.57 6.40
C ASN A 140 11.14 7.54 6.59
N TRP A 141 11.15 8.22 7.72
CA TRP A 141 10.41 9.45 7.96
C TRP A 141 11.39 10.62 7.98
N LYS A 142 11.10 11.66 7.21
CA LYS A 142 11.91 12.86 7.13
C LYS A 142 11.06 14.09 7.41
N SER A 143 11.53 14.95 8.34
CA SER A 143 10.85 16.21 8.62
C SER A 143 10.83 17.13 7.40
N TYR A 144 9.81 18.00 7.30
CA TYR A 144 9.69 18.92 6.17
C TYR A 144 10.85 19.92 6.08
N ASP A 145 11.44 20.30 7.21
CA ASP A 145 12.64 21.17 7.25
C ASP A 145 13.95 20.42 6.97
N GLY A 146 13.87 19.09 6.84
CA GLY A 146 15.01 18.23 6.53
C GLY A 146 15.98 18.01 7.69
N THR A 147 15.70 18.49 8.90
CA THR A 147 16.58 18.38 10.05
C THR A 147 16.55 17.02 10.73
N LEU A 148 15.43 16.29 10.59
CA LEU A 148 15.24 14.95 11.16
C LEU A 148 15.05 13.93 10.04
N ASP A 149 15.72 12.79 10.15
CA ASP A 149 15.61 11.65 9.25
C ASP A 149 15.71 10.36 10.07
N PHE A 150 14.60 9.63 10.16
CA PHE A 150 14.47 8.45 10.99
C PHE A 150 14.06 7.23 10.19
N LYS A 151 14.71 6.10 10.45
CA LYS A 151 14.28 4.81 9.88
C LYS A 151 12.95 4.37 10.49
N THR A 152 12.13 3.76 9.66
CA THR A 152 10.84 3.21 10.07
C THR A 152 10.69 1.77 9.61
N ASN A 153 10.10 0.94 10.47
CA ASN A 153 9.77 -0.44 10.16
C ASN A 153 8.47 -0.80 10.85
N LEU A 154 7.40 -0.95 10.08
CA LEU A 154 6.07 -1.24 10.57
C LEU A 154 5.54 -2.52 9.94
N LYS A 155 4.69 -3.24 10.66
CA LYS A 155 4.02 -4.44 10.17
C LYS A 155 2.59 -4.55 10.70
N ASN A 156 1.75 -5.28 9.99
CA ASN A 156 0.45 -5.69 10.52
C ASN A 156 0.60 -6.69 11.67
N GLN A 157 -0.40 -6.74 12.52
CA GLN A 157 -0.51 -7.67 13.66
C GLN A 157 -1.60 -8.71 13.37
#